data_d4f53dafca36c4b02f7f7347864516cb
#
_entry.id   d4f53dafca36c4b02f7f7347864516cb
#
_cell.length_a   1.000
_cell.length_b   1.000
_cell.length_c   1.000
_cell.angle_alpha   90.00
_cell.angle_beta   90.00
_cell.angle_gamma   90.00
#
_symmetry.space_group_name_H-M   'P 1'
#
loop_
_entity.id
_entity.type
_entity.pdbx_description
1 polymer ?
#
loop_
_entity_poly.entity_id
_entity_poly.type
_entity_poly.pdbx_seq_one_letter_code
_entity_poly.pdbx_strand_id
1 'polypeptide(L)'
;MSKRGGSPPTEGTLVKRARAAPPPSNQIAISSSNDERSKGLIRTVKRTSSLEAPIVSLAGAHSAEILSCRFDPTGQNIAACSADRSVSFWRTYPPNSNYGLLSNFSKAPILDLQWSLCSPTLYTVAADHTLCLTDVTTGHRIRKIRAHREIINSVDRTMAGGAGTELVATGSDDGTVKIWEGGEEGGKQAVATFDIGCPVTSVCWGADGANVYIGALDNEIHVYDLRKSQQVYTLTGHSDTPTSLALSPNGNYLLSPSFSSHTIIHDIRPFSSSPTRIHRVLQGAPAGFENTLLRGAWSKDDEGRRVAVGGADRAVCIWDVDSGKILYKLPGHKGTVTSVDFHPKEPIILTGSKDGTMILGEIESGVKV
;
A
#
# COMPACT_ATOMS: atom_id res chain seq x y z
N MET A 1 -75.23 49.77 -18.12
CA MET A 1 -75.24 49.94 -16.66
C MET A 1 -73.87 49.65 -16.13
N SER A 2 -73.30 50.64 -15.67
CA SER A 2 -72.49 50.92 -14.43
C SER A 2 -71.08 50.37 -14.45
N LYS A 3 -70.09 51.22 -14.74
CA LYS A 3 -69.22 52.07 -13.88
C LYS A 3 -68.42 51.28 -12.86
N ARG A 4 -67.11 51.27 -12.93
CA ARG A 4 -66.02 52.09 -12.37
C ARG A 4 -64.80 51.21 -12.29
N GLY A 5 -63.60 51.59 -12.42
CA GLY A 5 -62.85 52.80 -12.33
C GLY A 5 -61.40 52.43 -12.10
N GLY A 6 -60.55 53.12 -12.79
CA GLY A 6 -59.14 52.83 -12.97
C GLY A 6 -58.28 53.29 -11.79
N SER A 7 -57.00 52.96 -11.92
CA SER A 7 -55.85 53.80 -11.54
C SER A 7 -54.59 53.25 -12.19
N PRO A 8 -53.63 54.08 -12.53
CA PRO A 8 -52.49 53.74 -13.44
C PRO A 8 -51.32 53.11 -12.69
N PRO A 9 -50.41 52.45 -13.43
CA PRO A 9 -49.21 51.83 -12.84
C PRO A 9 -48.13 52.89 -12.57
N THR A 10 -47.58 52.83 -11.39
CA THR A 10 -46.40 53.57 -11.01
C THR A 10 -45.14 52.94 -11.60
N GLU A 11 -44.37 53.76 -12.33
CA GLU A 11 -43.06 53.46 -12.86
C GLU A 11 -42.10 53.01 -11.76
N GLY A 12 -41.58 51.79 -11.90
CA GLY A 12 -40.48 51.25 -11.08
C GLY A 12 -39.15 51.44 -11.80
N THR A 13 -38.36 52.36 -11.30
CA THR A 13 -37.03 52.71 -11.77
C THR A 13 -36.07 51.48 -11.65
N LEU A 14 -35.53 51.03 -12.77
CA LEU A 14 -34.49 50.03 -12.87
C LEU A 14 -33.15 50.56 -12.34
N VAL A 15 -32.77 50.18 -11.12
CA VAL A 15 -31.42 50.44 -10.60
C VAL A 15 -30.48 49.41 -11.18
N LYS A 16 -29.58 49.82 -12.05
CA LYS A 16 -28.44 48.99 -12.54
C LYS A 16 -27.54 48.63 -11.34
N ARG A 17 -27.54 47.35 -10.93
CA ARG A 17 -26.52 46.79 -10.04
C ARG A 17 -25.21 46.72 -10.79
N ALA A 18 -24.20 47.47 -10.33
CA ALA A 18 -22.83 47.32 -10.78
C ALA A 18 -22.29 45.95 -10.45
N ARG A 19 -21.66 45.29 -11.41
CA ARG A 19 -20.89 44.04 -11.22
C ARG A 19 -19.73 44.34 -10.28
N ALA A 20 -19.71 43.66 -9.12
CA ALA A 20 -18.55 43.63 -8.24
C ALA A 20 -17.38 42.90 -8.93
N ALA A 21 -16.22 43.48 -8.88
CA ALA A 21 -14.96 42.87 -9.33
C ALA A 21 -14.59 41.68 -8.45
N PRO A 22 -13.89 40.67 -9.00
CA PRO A 22 -13.45 39.52 -8.19
C PRO A 22 -12.43 39.98 -7.14
N PRO A 23 -12.42 39.37 -5.95
CA PRO A 23 -11.47 39.72 -4.91
C PRO A 23 -10.04 39.33 -5.31
N PRO A 24 -9.02 40.09 -4.93
CA PRO A 24 -7.63 39.73 -5.17
C PRO A 24 -7.21 38.53 -4.29
N SER A 25 -6.36 37.72 -4.88
CA SER A 25 -5.74 36.54 -4.28
C SER A 25 -5.00 36.84 -2.98
N ASN A 26 -5.23 35.97 -2.00
CA ASN A 26 -4.37 35.62 -0.86
C ASN A 26 -3.47 36.69 -0.23
N GLN A 27 -4.03 37.40 0.75
CA GLN A 27 -3.27 37.85 1.91
C GLN A 27 -4.12 37.53 3.15
N ILE A 28 -3.63 36.62 3.98
CA ILE A 28 -4.18 36.36 5.33
C ILE A 28 -3.77 37.57 6.18
N ALA A 29 -4.67 38.51 6.35
CA ALA A 29 -4.50 39.60 7.29
C ALA A 29 -4.62 39.06 8.72
N ILE A 30 -3.51 39.08 9.45
CA ILE A 30 -3.51 38.89 10.88
C ILE A 30 -4.09 40.14 11.53
N SER A 31 -5.38 40.12 11.90
CA SER A 31 -5.95 41.13 12.74
C SER A 31 -5.61 40.83 14.20
N SER A 32 -4.78 41.66 14.80
CA SER A 32 -4.58 41.71 16.23
C SER A 32 -5.81 42.33 16.91
N SER A 33 -6.73 41.49 17.35
CA SER A 33 -7.75 41.87 18.34
C SER A 33 -7.53 41.04 19.60
N ASN A 34 -7.24 41.73 20.69
CA ASN A 34 -7.20 41.18 22.07
C ASN A 34 -8.58 40.70 22.45
N ASP A 35 -8.81 39.40 22.32
CA ASP A 35 -9.91 38.70 23.00
C ASP A 35 -9.33 37.45 23.68
N GLU A 36 -9.20 37.59 25.02
CA GLU A 36 -8.61 36.57 25.91
C GLU A 36 -9.57 35.39 26.25
N ARG A 37 -10.47 34.97 25.36
CA ARG A 37 -11.44 33.91 25.69
C ARG A 37 -11.64 32.80 24.66
N SER A 38 -10.66 32.51 23.81
CA SER A 38 -10.63 31.22 23.09
C SER A 38 -9.25 30.94 22.51
N LYS A 39 -8.25 30.79 23.36
CA LYS A 39 -7.00 30.12 22.95
C LYS A 39 -7.29 28.62 22.77
N GLY A 40 -7.92 28.28 21.66
CA GLY A 40 -7.78 26.93 21.11
C GLY A 40 -6.28 26.69 20.97
N LEU A 41 -5.74 25.72 21.70
CA LEU A 41 -4.37 25.28 21.57
C LEU A 41 -4.15 24.83 20.11
N ILE A 42 -3.67 25.74 19.25
CA ILE A 42 -3.15 25.39 17.95
C ILE A 42 -1.84 24.65 18.26
N ARG A 43 -1.89 23.34 18.31
CA ARG A 43 -0.72 22.49 18.42
C ARG A 43 0.06 22.62 17.12
N THR A 44 1.07 23.46 17.10
CA THR A 44 2.02 23.50 15.99
C THR A 44 2.89 22.24 16.07
N VAL A 45 2.54 21.25 15.26
CA VAL A 45 3.35 20.04 15.14
C VAL A 45 4.59 20.38 14.32
N LYS A 46 5.76 20.18 14.90
CA LYS A 46 7.03 20.35 14.18
C LYS A 46 7.11 19.26 13.11
N ARG A 47 7.26 19.66 11.85
CA ARG A 47 7.47 18.72 10.74
C ARG A 47 8.77 17.94 10.93
N THR A 48 8.71 16.65 10.65
CA THR A 48 9.83 15.71 10.83
C THR A 48 10.24 15.03 9.53
N SER A 49 9.51 15.27 8.44
CA SER A 49 9.80 14.72 7.12
C SER A 49 10.37 15.78 6.17
N SER A 50 11.04 15.31 5.13
CA SER A 50 11.60 16.14 4.04
C SER A 50 10.61 16.39 2.89
N LEU A 51 9.33 16.05 3.07
CA LEU A 51 8.27 16.35 2.08
C LEU A 51 8.02 17.85 1.95
N GLU A 52 7.62 18.32 0.79
CA GLU A 52 7.23 19.73 0.57
C GLU A 52 5.96 20.09 1.36
N ALA A 53 4.99 19.21 1.40
CA ALA A 53 3.74 19.36 2.12
C ALA A 53 3.43 18.11 2.98
N PRO A 54 2.60 18.26 4.05
CA PRO A 54 2.19 17.11 4.88
C PRO A 54 1.46 16.03 4.11
N ILE A 55 0.78 16.41 3.02
CA ILE A 55 0.07 15.51 2.11
C ILE A 55 0.42 15.91 0.69
N VAL A 56 0.90 14.94 -0.10
CA VAL A 56 1.25 15.11 -1.51
C VAL A 56 0.48 14.08 -2.33
N SER A 57 -0.29 14.55 -3.32
CA SER A 57 -1.02 13.67 -4.23
C SER A 57 -0.22 13.44 -5.51
N LEU A 58 -0.02 12.18 -5.86
CA LEU A 58 0.64 11.72 -7.08
C LEU A 58 -0.42 11.16 -8.03
N ALA A 59 -0.78 11.92 -9.05
CA ALA A 59 -1.89 11.60 -9.95
C ALA A 59 -1.52 11.78 -11.43
N GLY A 60 -2.34 11.24 -12.32
CA GLY A 60 -2.24 11.45 -13.78
C GLY A 60 -1.34 10.46 -14.53
N ALA A 61 -0.71 9.49 -13.86
CA ALA A 61 0.07 8.46 -14.54
C ALA A 61 -0.79 7.25 -14.94
N HIS A 62 -1.77 6.91 -14.13
CA HIS A 62 -2.59 5.72 -14.34
C HIS A 62 -4.01 6.10 -14.74
N SER A 63 -4.57 5.31 -15.66
CA SER A 63 -5.96 5.45 -16.13
C SER A 63 -6.93 4.46 -15.46
N ALA A 64 -6.41 3.55 -14.65
CA ALA A 64 -7.18 2.55 -13.91
C ALA A 64 -6.65 2.40 -12.48
N GLU A 65 -7.21 1.45 -11.74
CA GLU A 65 -6.90 1.16 -10.34
C GLU A 65 -5.40 0.90 -10.12
N ILE A 66 -4.83 1.48 -9.06
CA ILE A 66 -3.51 1.10 -8.56
C ILE A 66 -3.69 -0.14 -7.70
N LEU A 67 -2.95 -1.20 -7.98
CA LEU A 67 -3.05 -2.48 -7.28
C LEU A 67 -1.92 -2.69 -6.27
N SER A 68 -0.73 -2.16 -6.55
CA SER A 68 0.38 -2.14 -5.59
C SER A 68 1.26 -0.92 -5.80
N CYS A 69 1.77 -0.36 -4.70
CA CYS A 69 2.75 0.71 -4.71
C CYS A 69 3.76 0.50 -3.58
N ARG A 70 5.05 0.79 -3.86
CA ARG A 70 6.13 0.56 -2.91
C ARG A 70 7.24 1.60 -3.04
N PHE A 71 7.83 1.95 -1.89
CA PHE A 71 9.10 2.66 -1.87
C PHE A 71 10.25 1.74 -2.30
N ASP A 72 11.26 2.33 -2.92
CA ASP A 72 12.53 1.65 -3.09
C ASP A 72 13.26 1.47 -1.73
N PRO A 73 14.26 0.60 -1.62
CA PRO A 73 15.00 0.40 -0.37
C PRO A 73 15.68 1.66 0.17
N THR A 74 15.95 2.65 -0.67
CA THR A 74 16.57 3.93 -0.26
C THR A 74 15.54 4.96 0.21
N GLY A 75 14.27 4.81 -0.18
CA GLY A 75 13.19 5.76 0.05
C GLY A 75 13.13 6.92 -0.96
N GLN A 76 14.06 6.97 -1.91
CA GLN A 76 14.15 8.09 -2.88
C GLN A 76 13.12 7.98 -4.01
N ASN A 77 12.69 6.76 -4.34
CA ASN A 77 11.81 6.49 -5.45
C ASN A 77 10.61 5.67 -5.01
N ILE A 78 9.54 5.80 -5.79
CA ILE A 78 8.31 5.04 -5.64
C ILE A 78 8.02 4.36 -6.97
N ALA A 79 7.59 3.10 -6.92
CA ALA A 79 7.00 2.42 -8.05
C ALA A 79 5.54 2.08 -7.75
N ALA A 80 4.69 2.19 -8.76
CA ALA A 80 3.30 1.74 -8.66
C ALA A 80 2.91 0.95 -9.91
N CYS A 81 2.09 -0.07 -9.72
CA CYS A 81 1.51 -0.85 -10.81
C CYS A 81 -0.02 -0.76 -10.79
N SER A 82 -0.60 -0.91 -11.97
CA SER A 82 -2.01 -0.67 -12.18
C SER A 82 -2.67 -1.73 -13.06
N ALA A 83 -3.99 -1.79 -12.95
CA ALA A 83 -4.85 -2.56 -13.82
C ALA A 83 -4.79 -2.08 -15.28
N ASP A 84 -4.31 -0.85 -15.57
CA ASP A 84 -4.04 -0.34 -16.92
C ASP A 84 -2.83 -0.98 -17.60
N ARG A 85 -2.18 -1.97 -16.96
CA ARG A 85 -1.03 -2.72 -17.47
C ARG A 85 0.25 -1.89 -17.56
N SER A 86 0.33 -0.81 -16.82
CA SER A 86 1.48 0.08 -16.75
C SER A 86 2.16 0.06 -15.37
N VAL A 87 3.42 0.47 -15.35
CA VAL A 87 4.19 0.72 -14.14
C VAL A 87 4.68 2.16 -14.19
N SER A 88 4.42 2.93 -13.14
CA SER A 88 4.88 4.32 -13.01
C SER A 88 5.97 4.44 -11.96
N PHE A 89 6.91 5.37 -12.19
CA PHE A 89 8.01 5.68 -11.29
C PHE A 89 7.99 7.14 -10.91
N TRP A 90 8.15 7.41 -9.61
CA TRP A 90 8.03 8.75 -9.05
C TRP A 90 9.19 9.05 -8.10
N ARG A 91 9.54 10.33 -7.97
CA ARG A 91 10.42 10.80 -6.92
C ARG A 91 9.63 11.00 -5.63
N THR A 92 10.17 10.52 -4.51
CA THR A 92 9.55 10.71 -3.19
C THR A 92 9.59 12.17 -2.76
N TYR A 93 10.70 12.86 -3.04
CA TYR A 93 10.94 14.23 -2.62
C TYR A 93 10.70 15.23 -3.75
N PRO A 94 10.56 16.51 -3.42
CA PRO A 94 10.33 17.55 -4.42
C PRO A 94 11.30 17.47 -5.60
N PRO A 95 10.78 17.60 -6.82
CA PRO A 95 9.44 18.07 -7.19
C PRO A 95 8.33 17.00 -7.22
N ASN A 96 8.49 15.84 -6.58
CA ASN A 96 7.53 14.72 -6.54
C ASN A 96 7.03 14.30 -7.94
N SER A 97 7.93 14.37 -8.93
CA SER A 97 7.61 14.17 -10.33
C SER A 97 7.56 12.70 -10.73
N ASN A 98 6.67 12.39 -11.67
CA ASN A 98 6.76 11.16 -12.44
C ASN A 98 7.97 11.27 -13.38
N TYR A 99 8.94 10.35 -13.25
CA TYR A 99 10.12 10.33 -14.11
C TYR A 99 10.14 9.16 -15.09
N GLY A 100 9.18 8.24 -14.99
CA GLY A 100 9.09 7.11 -15.88
C GLY A 100 7.72 6.44 -15.87
N LEU A 101 7.25 6.06 -17.06
CA LEU A 101 6.02 5.30 -17.24
C LEU A 101 6.26 4.21 -18.28
N LEU A 102 6.14 2.96 -17.86
CA LEU A 102 6.18 1.79 -18.73
C LEU A 102 4.75 1.43 -19.15
N SER A 103 4.29 2.02 -20.24
CA SER A 103 2.94 1.78 -20.78
C SER A 103 2.86 0.44 -21.50
N ASN A 104 1.72 -0.24 -21.42
CA ASN A 104 1.51 -1.55 -22.06
C ASN A 104 2.61 -2.57 -21.74
N PHE A 105 3.15 -2.49 -20.53
CA PHE A 105 4.25 -3.32 -20.09
C PHE A 105 3.88 -4.80 -20.01
N SER A 106 2.65 -5.11 -19.62
CA SER A 106 2.09 -6.47 -19.59
C SER A 106 0.91 -6.61 -20.54
N LYS A 107 0.49 -7.85 -20.82
CA LYS A 107 -0.73 -8.16 -21.58
C LYS A 107 -2.00 -8.08 -20.73
N ALA A 108 -1.85 -8.18 -19.41
CA ALA A 108 -2.93 -8.17 -18.43
C ALA A 108 -2.58 -7.25 -17.25
N PRO A 109 -3.52 -6.96 -16.33
CA PRO A 109 -3.26 -6.19 -15.11
C PRO A 109 -2.02 -6.66 -14.36
N ILE A 110 -1.23 -5.72 -13.85
CA ILE A 110 -0.06 -5.99 -13.01
C ILE A 110 -0.52 -5.93 -11.56
N LEU A 111 -0.46 -7.08 -10.87
CA LEU A 111 -1.09 -7.25 -9.56
C LEU A 111 -0.17 -6.87 -8.41
N ASP A 112 1.14 -7.15 -8.54
CA ASP A 112 2.10 -6.83 -7.49
C ASP A 112 3.45 -6.46 -8.05
N LEU A 113 4.23 -5.73 -7.25
CA LEU A 113 5.60 -5.33 -7.57
C LEU A 113 6.50 -5.38 -6.33
N GLN A 114 7.79 -5.62 -6.55
CA GLN A 114 8.82 -5.56 -5.52
C GLN A 114 10.12 -5.02 -6.08
N TRP A 115 10.75 -4.11 -5.35
CA TRP A 115 12.09 -3.64 -5.66
C TRP A 115 13.13 -4.69 -5.32
N SER A 116 14.15 -4.86 -6.14
CA SER A 116 15.33 -5.65 -5.77
C SER A 116 16.07 -5.01 -4.59
N LEU A 117 16.71 -5.83 -3.78
CA LEU A 117 17.56 -5.39 -2.67
C LEU A 117 18.98 -5.04 -3.10
N CYS A 118 19.43 -5.60 -4.25
CA CYS A 118 20.83 -5.56 -4.69
C CYS A 118 21.06 -4.60 -5.86
N SER A 119 20.07 -4.36 -6.68
CA SER A 119 20.20 -3.66 -7.96
C SER A 119 19.03 -2.72 -8.21
N PRO A 120 19.17 -1.71 -9.08
CA PRO A 120 18.07 -0.82 -9.43
C PRO A 120 17.07 -1.50 -10.38
N THR A 121 16.59 -2.68 -9.99
CA THR A 121 15.64 -3.47 -10.77
C THR A 121 14.34 -3.69 -10.02
N LEU A 122 13.27 -3.95 -10.77
CA LEU A 122 11.92 -4.14 -10.27
C LEU A 122 11.38 -5.49 -10.73
N TYR A 123 10.89 -6.28 -9.79
CA TYR A 123 10.09 -7.47 -10.05
C TYR A 123 8.62 -7.08 -10.15
N THR A 124 7.94 -7.57 -11.19
CA THR A 124 6.50 -7.37 -11.37
C THR A 124 5.82 -8.68 -11.73
N VAL A 125 4.66 -8.90 -11.17
CA VAL A 125 3.82 -10.07 -11.48
C VAL A 125 2.47 -9.61 -12.00
N ALA A 126 1.94 -10.37 -12.95
CA ALA A 126 0.73 -9.98 -13.67
C ALA A 126 -0.24 -11.13 -13.86
N ALA A 127 -1.49 -10.77 -14.16
CA ALA A 127 -2.54 -11.73 -14.47
C ALA A 127 -2.31 -12.48 -15.80
N ASP A 128 -1.26 -12.13 -16.57
CA ASP A 128 -0.81 -12.91 -17.75
C ASP A 128 0.12 -14.08 -17.39
N HIS A 129 0.16 -14.48 -16.09
CA HIS A 129 0.94 -15.57 -15.53
C HIS A 129 2.46 -15.36 -15.61
N THR A 130 2.91 -14.11 -15.77
CA THR A 130 4.33 -13.81 -15.95
C THR A 130 4.93 -13.05 -14.77
N LEU A 131 6.17 -13.44 -14.48
CA LEU A 131 7.11 -12.69 -13.64
C LEU A 131 8.08 -11.95 -14.59
N CYS A 132 8.17 -10.63 -14.42
CA CYS A 132 9.11 -9.80 -15.17
C CYS A 132 10.13 -9.17 -14.24
N LEU A 133 11.37 -9.08 -14.70
CA LEU A 133 12.44 -8.28 -14.11
C LEU A 133 12.77 -7.14 -15.07
N THR A 134 12.80 -5.93 -14.57
CA THR A 134 13.01 -4.70 -15.35
C THR A 134 14.07 -3.84 -14.70
N ASP A 135 15.01 -3.35 -15.50
CA ASP A 135 15.95 -2.31 -15.08
C ASP A 135 15.21 -0.97 -15.05
N VAL A 136 15.18 -0.34 -13.88
CA VAL A 136 14.48 0.94 -13.67
C VAL A 136 15.23 2.11 -14.30
N THR A 137 16.55 2.01 -14.46
CA THR A 137 17.37 3.10 -15.02
C THR A 137 17.19 3.24 -16.51
N THR A 138 17.10 2.12 -17.22
CA THR A 138 16.94 2.07 -18.69
C THR A 138 15.50 1.85 -19.14
N GLY A 139 14.64 1.37 -18.25
CA GLY A 139 13.28 0.94 -18.56
C GLY A 139 13.22 -0.37 -19.36
N HIS A 140 14.36 -1.01 -19.61
CA HIS A 140 14.40 -2.25 -20.37
C HIS A 140 14.00 -3.46 -19.52
N ARG A 141 13.24 -4.36 -20.12
CA ARG A 141 12.90 -5.63 -19.51
C ARG A 141 14.09 -6.59 -19.66
N ILE A 142 14.72 -6.93 -18.52
CA ILE A 142 15.85 -7.85 -18.45
C ILE A 142 15.36 -9.28 -18.69
N ARG A 143 14.28 -9.68 -18.00
CA ARG A 143 13.78 -11.05 -18.01
C ARG A 143 12.26 -11.10 -17.95
N LYS A 144 11.65 -11.99 -18.71
CA LYS A 144 10.23 -12.34 -18.63
C LYS A 144 10.09 -13.85 -18.59
N ILE A 145 9.41 -14.36 -17.56
CA ILE A 145 9.20 -15.78 -17.33
C ILE A 145 7.69 -16.02 -17.24
N ARG A 146 7.17 -17.02 -17.96
CA ARG A 146 5.86 -17.56 -17.64
C ARG A 146 6.00 -18.44 -16.41
N ALA A 147 5.74 -17.85 -15.25
CA ALA A 147 6.05 -18.46 -13.96
C ALA A 147 5.02 -19.50 -13.54
N HIS A 148 3.74 -19.23 -13.79
CA HIS A 148 2.63 -20.04 -13.31
C HIS A 148 1.65 -20.40 -14.44
N ARG A 149 0.67 -21.27 -14.11
CA ARG A 149 -0.41 -21.68 -15.02
C ARG A 149 -1.60 -20.74 -14.95
N GLU A 150 -1.78 -20.08 -13.78
CA GLU A 150 -2.88 -19.17 -13.46
C GLU A 150 -2.34 -17.79 -13.02
N ILE A 151 -3.19 -16.92 -12.56
CA ILE A 151 -2.91 -15.54 -12.13
C ILE A 151 -1.89 -15.56 -10.98
N ILE A 152 -0.93 -14.63 -11.01
CA ILE A 152 0.06 -14.44 -9.95
C ILE A 152 -0.37 -13.24 -9.10
N ASN A 153 -0.75 -13.49 -7.85
CA ASN A 153 -1.32 -12.49 -6.96
C ASN A 153 -0.28 -11.69 -6.19
N SER A 154 0.85 -12.30 -5.87
CA SER A 154 1.84 -11.71 -4.95
C SER A 154 3.26 -12.10 -5.31
N VAL A 155 4.18 -11.19 -5.04
CA VAL A 155 5.62 -11.39 -5.16
C VAL A 155 6.34 -10.81 -3.95
N ASP A 156 7.30 -11.55 -3.42
CA ASP A 156 8.20 -11.05 -2.37
C ASP A 156 9.62 -11.54 -2.63
N ARG A 157 10.61 -10.89 -2.01
CA ARG A 157 12.03 -11.19 -2.21
C ARG A 157 12.77 -11.19 -0.88
N THR A 158 13.86 -11.93 -0.85
CA THR A 158 14.79 -12.01 0.28
C THR A 158 16.23 -12.18 -0.20
N MET A 159 17.18 -11.91 0.67
CA MET A 159 18.57 -12.31 0.46
C MET A 159 18.79 -13.70 1.03
N ALA A 160 19.22 -14.64 0.19
CA ALA A 160 19.59 -15.97 0.67
C ALA A 160 20.78 -15.88 1.63
N GLY A 161 20.65 -16.49 2.82
CA GLY A 161 21.62 -16.37 3.90
C GLY A 161 23.06 -16.65 3.48
N GLY A 162 23.87 -15.61 3.48
CA GLY A 162 25.33 -15.67 3.31
C GLY A 162 25.89 -15.75 1.88
N ALA A 163 25.07 -16.03 0.87
CA ALA A 163 25.56 -16.23 -0.50
C ALA A 163 25.43 -14.98 -1.40
N GLY A 164 24.81 -13.91 -0.92
CA GLY A 164 24.60 -12.71 -1.72
C GLY A 164 23.61 -12.87 -2.88
N THR A 165 22.95 -14.02 -2.99
CA THR A 165 21.95 -14.29 -4.04
C THR A 165 20.58 -13.86 -3.56
N GLU A 166 19.89 -13.05 -4.36
CA GLU A 166 18.50 -12.68 -4.10
C GLU A 166 17.58 -13.82 -4.52
N LEU A 167 16.60 -14.15 -3.69
CA LEU A 167 15.53 -15.10 -4.00
C LEU A 167 14.19 -14.38 -4.07
N VAL A 168 13.37 -14.79 -5.02
CA VAL A 168 12.03 -14.23 -5.27
C VAL A 168 11.00 -15.34 -5.12
N ALA A 169 9.96 -15.09 -4.33
CA ALA A 169 8.81 -15.97 -4.18
C ALA A 169 7.62 -15.40 -4.94
N THR A 170 6.87 -16.24 -5.63
CA THR A 170 5.63 -15.88 -6.33
C THR A 170 4.51 -16.83 -5.92
N GLY A 171 3.34 -16.27 -5.58
CA GLY A 171 2.13 -17.02 -5.23
C GLY A 171 1.04 -16.86 -6.29
N SER A 172 0.36 -17.94 -6.64
CA SER A 172 -0.58 -18.00 -7.75
C SER A 172 -1.87 -18.73 -7.41
N ASP A 173 -2.91 -18.42 -8.17
CA ASP A 173 -4.20 -19.11 -8.14
C ASP A 173 -4.10 -20.58 -8.58
N ASP A 174 -2.98 -20.99 -9.23
CA ASP A 174 -2.73 -22.39 -9.55
C ASP A 174 -2.43 -23.26 -8.32
N GLY A 175 -2.52 -22.71 -7.12
CA GLY A 175 -2.29 -23.40 -5.85
C GLY A 175 -0.83 -23.61 -5.53
N THR A 176 0.09 -23.02 -6.29
CA THR A 176 1.53 -23.20 -6.06
C THR A 176 2.23 -21.91 -5.67
N VAL A 177 3.28 -22.07 -4.86
CA VAL A 177 4.30 -21.04 -4.62
C VAL A 177 5.59 -21.49 -5.26
N LYS A 178 6.22 -20.63 -6.05
CA LYS A 178 7.48 -20.91 -6.71
C LYS A 178 8.56 -19.95 -6.27
N ILE A 179 9.74 -20.49 -6.08
CA ILE A 179 10.94 -19.75 -5.70
C ILE A 179 11.85 -19.64 -6.92
N TRP A 180 12.32 -18.43 -7.17
CA TRP A 180 13.17 -18.08 -8.32
C TRP A 180 14.46 -17.46 -7.83
N GLU A 181 15.51 -17.68 -8.58
CA GLU A 181 16.75 -16.95 -8.42
C GLU A 181 16.58 -15.53 -8.99
N GLY A 182 16.87 -14.53 -8.15
CA GLY A 182 16.80 -13.11 -8.50
C GLY A 182 17.97 -12.65 -9.37
N GLY A 183 17.97 -11.34 -9.69
CA GLY A 183 19.03 -10.73 -10.48
C GLY A 183 18.99 -11.04 -11.97
N GLU A 184 19.97 -10.51 -12.68
CA GLU A 184 20.03 -10.59 -14.15
C GLU A 184 20.40 -11.99 -14.63
N GLU A 185 21.29 -12.67 -13.92
CA GLU A 185 21.82 -13.99 -14.27
C GLU A 185 20.92 -15.16 -13.85
N GLY A 186 19.86 -14.87 -13.08
CA GLY A 186 18.95 -15.91 -12.57
C GLY A 186 18.31 -16.75 -13.67
N GLY A 187 18.11 -18.04 -13.37
CA GLY A 187 17.53 -19.01 -14.29
C GLY A 187 16.07 -18.74 -14.67
N LYS A 188 15.57 -19.43 -15.71
CA LYS A 188 14.15 -19.43 -16.09
C LYS A 188 13.37 -20.56 -15.41
N GLN A 189 14.03 -21.42 -14.65
CA GLN A 189 13.42 -22.53 -13.90
C GLN A 189 13.29 -22.14 -12.44
N ALA A 190 12.22 -22.57 -11.81
CA ALA A 190 12.03 -22.40 -10.38
C ALA A 190 13.06 -23.24 -9.60
N VAL A 191 13.67 -22.64 -8.59
CA VAL A 191 14.57 -23.32 -7.65
C VAL A 191 13.82 -24.31 -6.79
N ALA A 192 12.61 -23.92 -6.36
CA ALA A 192 11.70 -24.76 -5.58
C ALA A 192 10.25 -24.46 -5.97
N THR A 193 9.39 -25.46 -5.77
CA THR A 193 7.93 -25.30 -5.96
C THR A 193 7.25 -25.98 -4.78
N PHE A 194 6.35 -25.25 -4.13
CA PHE A 194 5.49 -25.74 -3.05
C PHE A 194 4.06 -25.81 -3.57
N ASP A 195 3.46 -26.97 -3.46
CA ASP A 195 2.05 -27.20 -3.79
C ASP A 195 1.21 -27.07 -2.51
N ILE A 196 0.33 -26.09 -2.48
CA ILE A 196 -0.54 -25.80 -1.35
C ILE A 196 -1.90 -26.48 -1.53
N GLY A 197 -2.27 -26.75 -2.79
CA GLY A 197 -3.54 -27.38 -3.14
C GLY A 197 -4.75 -26.43 -3.20
N CYS A 198 -4.58 -25.15 -2.86
CA CYS A 198 -5.61 -24.12 -2.97
C CYS A 198 -5.00 -22.78 -3.42
N PRO A 199 -5.78 -21.87 -4.04
CA PRO A 199 -5.28 -20.58 -4.54
C PRO A 199 -4.53 -19.79 -3.48
N VAL A 200 -3.36 -19.25 -3.89
CA VAL A 200 -2.49 -18.44 -3.03
C VAL A 200 -2.76 -16.97 -3.29
N THR A 201 -3.10 -16.25 -2.24
CA THR A 201 -3.38 -14.81 -2.28
C THR A 201 -2.16 -13.95 -2.02
N SER A 202 -1.28 -14.42 -1.14
CA SER A 202 -0.11 -13.65 -0.71
C SER A 202 1.07 -14.53 -0.31
N VAL A 203 2.28 -14.02 -0.52
CA VAL A 203 3.53 -14.64 -0.08
C VAL A 203 4.37 -13.61 0.67
N CYS A 204 5.12 -14.05 1.67
CA CYS A 204 6.04 -13.21 2.43
C CYS A 204 7.22 -14.06 2.91
N TRP A 205 8.44 -13.54 2.74
CA TRP A 205 9.63 -14.17 3.25
C TRP A 205 9.83 -13.94 4.75
N GLY A 206 10.36 -14.92 5.44
CA GLY A 206 10.90 -14.75 6.79
C GLY A 206 12.22 -13.97 6.79
N ALA A 207 12.54 -13.36 7.92
CA ALA A 207 13.76 -12.55 8.08
C ALA A 207 15.06 -13.35 7.86
N ASP A 208 15.02 -14.65 8.11
CA ASP A 208 16.15 -15.56 7.94
C ASP A 208 16.35 -16.03 6.48
N GLY A 209 15.43 -15.71 5.57
CA GLY A 209 15.44 -16.18 4.20
C GLY A 209 15.26 -17.70 4.04
N ALA A 210 14.90 -18.39 5.12
CA ALA A 210 14.69 -19.84 5.13
C ALA A 210 13.20 -20.21 5.10
N ASN A 211 12.36 -19.42 5.72
CA ASN A 211 10.93 -19.65 5.81
C ASN A 211 10.15 -18.78 4.83
N VAL A 212 9.10 -19.35 4.25
CA VAL A 212 8.12 -18.62 3.39
C VAL A 212 6.75 -18.77 4.04
N TYR A 213 6.10 -17.62 4.28
CA TYR A 213 4.73 -17.53 4.77
C TYR A 213 3.80 -17.37 3.56
N ILE A 214 2.76 -18.18 3.51
CA ILE A 214 1.87 -18.33 2.35
C ILE A 214 0.43 -18.17 2.82
N GLY A 215 -0.23 -17.10 2.43
CA GLY A 215 -1.65 -16.91 2.67
C GLY A 215 -2.47 -17.53 1.54
N ALA A 216 -3.46 -18.34 1.90
CA ALA A 216 -4.21 -19.14 0.96
C ALA A 216 -5.73 -19.02 1.15
N LEU A 217 -6.49 -19.48 0.16
CA LEU A 217 -7.96 -19.35 0.12
C LEU A 217 -8.68 -20.22 1.17
N ASP A 218 -7.96 -21.15 1.82
CA ASP A 218 -8.46 -21.97 2.93
C ASP A 218 -8.54 -21.25 4.29
N ASN A 219 -8.27 -19.93 4.30
CA ASN A 219 -8.26 -19.07 5.48
C ASN A 219 -7.08 -19.32 6.43
N GLU A 220 -6.08 -20.02 5.97
CA GLU A 220 -4.89 -20.35 6.75
C GLU A 220 -3.63 -19.72 6.18
N ILE A 221 -2.58 -19.64 7.00
CA ILE A 221 -1.26 -19.19 6.57
C ILE A 221 -0.32 -20.38 6.76
N HIS A 222 0.13 -20.93 5.65
CA HIS A 222 1.07 -22.05 5.62
C HIS A 222 2.51 -21.54 5.72
N VAL A 223 3.32 -22.22 6.52
CA VAL A 223 4.73 -21.90 6.70
C VAL A 223 5.59 -23.03 6.19
N TYR A 224 6.38 -22.72 5.16
CA TYR A 224 7.28 -23.68 4.52
C TYR A 224 8.74 -23.34 4.80
N ASP A 225 9.53 -24.34 5.09
CA ASP A 225 10.99 -24.25 5.18
C ASP A 225 11.59 -24.60 3.80
N LEU A 226 12.31 -23.64 3.21
CA LEU A 226 12.95 -23.82 1.90
C LEU A 226 14.01 -24.93 1.91
N ARG A 227 14.76 -25.06 3.01
CA ARG A 227 15.86 -26.03 3.12
C ARG A 227 15.34 -27.47 3.19
N LYS A 228 14.20 -27.66 3.88
CA LYS A 228 13.56 -28.97 4.04
C LYS A 228 12.54 -29.26 2.95
N SER A 229 12.14 -28.22 2.20
CA SER A 229 11.05 -28.28 1.22
C SER A 229 9.76 -28.89 1.79
N GLN A 230 9.47 -28.57 3.04
CA GLN A 230 8.33 -29.11 3.79
C GLN A 230 7.59 -28.01 4.54
N GLN A 231 6.29 -28.22 4.73
CA GLN A 231 5.50 -27.40 5.63
C GLN A 231 5.92 -27.65 7.08
N VAL A 232 6.19 -26.57 7.81
CA VAL A 232 6.64 -26.64 9.21
C VAL A 232 5.46 -26.56 10.16
N TYR A 233 4.58 -25.60 9.94
CA TYR A 233 3.36 -25.39 10.72
C TYR A 233 2.38 -24.49 9.93
N THR A 234 1.18 -24.34 10.49
CA THR A 234 0.13 -23.48 9.96
C THR A 234 -0.29 -22.48 11.01
N LEU A 235 -0.51 -21.22 10.61
CA LEU A 235 -1.10 -20.19 11.45
C LEU A 235 -2.59 -20.13 11.13
N THR A 236 -3.41 -20.30 12.15
CA THR A 236 -4.87 -20.30 12.08
C THR A 236 -5.45 -19.08 12.78
N GLY A 237 -6.73 -18.82 12.60
CA GLY A 237 -7.47 -17.77 13.33
C GLY A 237 -8.23 -16.80 12.44
N HIS A 238 -7.99 -16.81 11.14
CA HIS A 238 -8.80 -16.07 10.19
C HIS A 238 -10.14 -16.76 9.97
N SER A 239 -11.21 -15.98 9.92
CA SER A 239 -12.56 -16.45 9.55
C SER A 239 -12.81 -16.35 8.04
N ASP A 240 -11.91 -15.71 7.32
CA ASP A 240 -11.96 -15.52 5.87
C ASP A 240 -10.54 -15.36 5.33
N THR A 241 -10.37 -15.46 4.03
CA THR A 241 -9.09 -15.50 3.33
C THR A 241 -8.17 -14.31 3.68
N PRO A 242 -6.89 -14.57 4.03
CA PRO A 242 -5.89 -13.52 4.19
C PRO A 242 -5.60 -12.84 2.83
N THR A 243 -5.61 -11.51 2.82
CA THR A 243 -5.45 -10.72 1.59
C THR A 243 -4.01 -10.35 1.29
N SER A 244 -3.19 -10.20 2.33
CA SER A 244 -1.77 -9.91 2.20
C SER A 244 -1.01 -10.37 3.43
N LEU A 245 0.30 -10.49 3.30
CA LEU A 245 1.20 -10.78 4.39
C LEU A 245 2.33 -9.76 4.41
N ALA A 246 2.70 -9.30 5.59
CA ALA A 246 3.84 -8.40 5.76
C ALA A 246 4.61 -8.74 7.04
N LEU A 247 5.92 -8.90 6.90
CA LEU A 247 6.81 -9.20 8.02
C LEU A 247 7.18 -7.93 8.77
N SER A 248 7.21 -8.01 10.11
CA SER A 248 7.73 -6.93 10.93
C SER A 248 9.24 -6.72 10.71
N PRO A 249 9.77 -5.50 10.84
CA PRO A 249 11.19 -5.23 10.64
C PRO A 249 12.11 -6.06 11.54
N ASN A 250 11.66 -6.39 12.75
CA ASN A 250 12.39 -7.22 13.71
C ASN A 250 12.24 -8.73 13.46
N GLY A 251 11.45 -9.15 12.47
CA GLY A 251 11.22 -10.55 12.13
C GLY A 251 10.41 -11.37 13.13
N ASN A 252 9.79 -10.74 14.13
CA ASN A 252 9.09 -11.44 15.21
C ASN A 252 7.59 -11.61 14.97
N TYR A 253 7.00 -10.76 14.13
CA TYR A 253 5.56 -10.70 13.90
C TYR A 253 5.23 -10.69 12.42
N LEU A 254 4.09 -11.26 12.08
CA LEU A 254 3.51 -11.28 10.75
C LEU A 254 2.15 -10.58 10.78
N LEU A 255 1.97 -9.56 9.95
CA LEU A 255 0.70 -8.87 9.74
C LEU A 255 -0.08 -9.59 8.66
N SER A 256 -1.35 -9.82 8.89
CA SER A 256 -2.24 -10.55 7.99
C SER A 256 -3.64 -9.93 8.00
N PRO A 257 -3.95 -8.97 7.13
CA PRO A 257 -5.32 -8.55 6.86
C PRO A 257 -6.09 -9.64 6.13
N SER A 258 -7.43 -9.68 6.29
CA SER A 258 -8.30 -10.64 5.62
C SER A 258 -9.61 -10.02 5.12
N PHE A 259 -10.34 -10.74 4.27
CA PHE A 259 -11.66 -10.31 3.79
C PHE A 259 -12.71 -10.20 4.89
N SER A 260 -12.50 -10.82 6.04
CA SER A 260 -13.36 -10.65 7.23
C SER A 260 -13.31 -9.27 7.86
N SER A 261 -12.54 -8.33 7.29
CA SER A 261 -12.26 -7.00 7.85
C SER A 261 -11.50 -7.02 9.19
N HIS A 262 -10.93 -8.16 9.55
CA HIS A 262 -10.04 -8.33 10.67
C HIS A 262 -8.60 -8.43 10.17
N THR A 263 -7.72 -7.74 10.86
CA THR A 263 -6.28 -7.85 10.63
C THR A 263 -5.66 -8.53 11.84
N ILE A 264 -4.98 -9.65 11.61
CA ILE A 264 -4.33 -10.40 12.68
C ILE A 264 -2.83 -10.12 12.66
N ILE A 265 -2.25 -9.94 13.82
CA ILE A 265 -0.80 -9.95 14.02
C ILE A 265 -0.45 -11.29 14.66
N HIS A 266 0.30 -12.10 13.95
CA HIS A 266 0.78 -13.41 14.44
C HIS A 266 2.17 -13.28 15.03
N ASP A 267 2.40 -13.99 16.15
CA ASP A 267 3.72 -14.18 16.75
C ASP A 267 4.43 -15.37 16.07
N ILE A 268 5.46 -15.08 15.29
CA ILE A 268 6.21 -16.07 14.52
C ILE A 268 7.54 -16.46 15.17
N ARG A 269 7.81 -15.98 16.37
CA ARG A 269 9.02 -16.37 17.11
C ARG A 269 9.06 -17.89 17.35
N PRO A 270 10.26 -18.48 17.37
CA PRO A 270 10.40 -19.92 17.59
C PRO A 270 9.70 -20.41 18.86
N PHE A 271 9.79 -19.63 19.94
CA PHE A 271 9.18 -19.91 21.24
C PHE A 271 8.06 -18.90 21.54
N SER A 272 6.89 -19.12 20.95
CA SER A 272 5.70 -18.34 21.28
C SER A 272 5.03 -18.87 22.54
N SER A 273 4.59 -17.96 23.42
CA SER A 273 3.85 -18.32 24.64
C SER A 273 2.40 -18.69 24.37
N SER A 274 1.86 -18.28 23.21
CA SER A 274 0.48 -18.57 22.82
C SER A 274 0.39 -19.78 21.89
N PRO A 275 -0.45 -20.77 22.16
CA PRO A 275 -0.62 -21.92 21.27
C PRO A 275 -1.23 -21.53 19.93
N THR A 276 -2.04 -20.48 19.87
CA THR A 276 -2.67 -19.98 18.64
C THR A 276 -1.76 -19.04 17.85
N ARG A 277 -0.63 -18.63 18.43
CA ARG A 277 0.29 -17.63 17.85
C ARG A 277 -0.36 -16.30 17.45
N ILE A 278 -1.57 -16.03 17.93
CA ILE A 278 -2.23 -14.74 17.71
C ILE A 278 -1.73 -13.78 18.78
N HIS A 279 -1.04 -12.71 18.33
CA HIS A 279 -0.61 -11.62 19.21
C HIS A 279 -1.70 -10.58 19.39
N ARG A 280 -2.32 -10.13 18.29
CA ARG A 280 -3.39 -9.13 18.29
C ARG A 280 -4.38 -9.36 17.16
N VAL A 281 -5.63 -8.95 17.39
CA VAL A 281 -6.66 -8.83 16.37
C VAL A 281 -7.05 -7.36 16.27
N LEU A 282 -6.85 -6.75 15.11
CA LEU A 282 -7.10 -5.35 14.82
C LEU A 282 -8.37 -5.22 14.00
N GLN A 283 -9.14 -4.16 14.25
CA GLN A 283 -10.36 -3.82 13.53
C GLN A 283 -10.34 -2.35 13.12
N GLY A 284 -11.05 -2.00 12.03
CA GLY A 284 -11.17 -0.60 11.59
C GLY A 284 -10.92 -0.37 10.11
N ALA A 285 -10.28 -1.31 9.39
CA ALA A 285 -10.13 -1.30 7.94
C ALA A 285 -11.09 -2.31 7.31
N PRO A 286 -12.28 -1.90 6.83
CA PRO A 286 -13.22 -2.81 6.20
C PRO A 286 -12.70 -3.28 4.83
N ALA A 287 -12.85 -4.57 4.54
CA ALA A 287 -12.43 -5.17 3.28
C ALA A 287 -13.39 -4.85 2.11
N GLY A 288 -14.66 -4.54 2.42
CA GLY A 288 -15.69 -4.29 1.42
C GLY A 288 -16.22 -5.56 0.75
N PHE A 289 -17.14 -5.38 -0.22
CA PHE A 289 -17.78 -6.48 -0.93
C PHE A 289 -17.06 -6.87 -2.23
N GLU A 290 -16.06 -6.11 -2.64
CA GLU A 290 -15.40 -6.30 -3.94
C GLU A 290 -14.28 -7.33 -3.93
N ASN A 291 -14.02 -7.97 -2.78
CA ASN A 291 -12.95 -8.96 -2.57
C ASN A 291 -11.59 -8.50 -3.14
N THR A 292 -11.28 -7.22 -2.93
CA THR A 292 -9.99 -6.65 -3.35
C THR A 292 -8.90 -7.07 -2.37
N LEU A 293 -7.78 -7.54 -2.89
CA LEU A 293 -6.61 -7.86 -2.07
C LEU A 293 -6.02 -6.56 -1.48
N LEU A 294 -6.40 -6.25 -0.24
CA LEU A 294 -5.89 -5.09 0.49
C LEU A 294 -4.52 -5.43 1.08
N ARG A 295 -3.54 -4.57 0.81
CA ARG A 295 -2.17 -4.77 1.29
C ARG A 295 -1.91 -3.94 2.53
N GLY A 296 -1.31 -4.60 3.52
CA GLY A 296 -0.85 -3.96 4.74
C GLY A 296 0.67 -3.81 4.78
N ALA A 297 1.15 -2.92 5.65
CA ALA A 297 2.56 -2.68 5.85
C ALA A 297 2.91 -2.38 7.31
N TRP A 298 4.17 -2.61 7.65
CA TRP A 298 4.78 -2.25 8.92
C TRP A 298 5.57 -0.95 8.80
N SER A 299 5.54 -0.13 9.84
CA SER A 299 6.46 1.02 9.93
C SER A 299 7.90 0.54 10.06
N LYS A 300 8.81 1.24 9.39
CA LYS A 300 10.25 0.92 9.38
C LYS A 300 11.06 1.92 10.20
N ASP A 301 10.46 3.06 10.52
CA ASP A 301 11.07 4.19 11.21
C ASP A 301 11.09 4.06 12.74
N ASP A 302 10.25 3.19 13.33
CA ASP A 302 10.06 3.03 14.78
C ASP A 302 10.03 1.54 15.18
N GLU A 303 10.99 0.76 14.72
CA GLU A 303 11.15 -0.67 15.02
C GLU A 303 9.89 -1.53 14.78
N GLY A 304 8.97 -1.05 13.94
CA GLY A 304 7.73 -1.78 13.62
C GLY A 304 6.64 -1.63 14.67
N ARG A 305 6.59 -0.51 15.40
CA ARG A 305 5.51 -0.26 16.37
C ARG A 305 4.17 0.05 15.74
N ARG A 306 4.15 0.47 14.49
CA ARG A 306 2.93 0.82 13.78
C ARG A 306 2.68 -0.10 12.61
N VAL A 307 1.41 -0.40 12.37
CA VAL A 307 0.95 -1.12 11.19
C VAL A 307 -0.14 -0.34 10.51
N ALA A 308 -0.19 -0.43 9.18
CA ALA A 308 -1.21 0.23 8.39
C ALA A 308 -1.84 -0.74 7.39
N VAL A 309 -3.14 -0.59 7.18
CA VAL A 309 -3.90 -1.32 6.16
C VAL A 309 -4.87 -0.37 5.50
N GLY A 310 -5.00 -0.48 4.18
CA GLY A 310 -6.01 0.23 3.41
C GLY A 310 -7.40 -0.34 3.64
N GLY A 311 -8.43 0.49 3.50
CA GLY A 311 -9.82 0.08 3.66
C GLY A 311 -10.68 0.39 2.44
N ALA A 312 -11.78 -0.36 2.28
CA ALA A 312 -12.80 -0.09 1.28
C ALA A 312 -13.61 1.20 1.58
N ASP A 313 -13.52 1.71 2.80
CA ASP A 313 -14.09 2.99 3.22
C ASP A 313 -13.27 4.21 2.75
N ARG A 314 -12.31 4.02 1.84
CA ARG A 314 -11.47 5.05 1.25
C ARG A 314 -10.50 5.69 2.23
N ALA A 315 -10.27 5.04 3.37
CA ALA A 315 -9.37 5.50 4.40
C ALA A 315 -8.27 4.46 4.67
N VAL A 316 -7.16 4.92 5.24
CA VAL A 316 -6.11 4.07 5.78
C VAL A 316 -6.22 4.07 7.28
N CYS A 317 -6.25 2.88 7.88
CA CYS A 317 -6.15 2.72 9.32
C CYS A 317 -4.69 2.44 9.71
N ILE A 318 -4.22 3.14 10.73
CA ILE A 318 -2.90 2.93 11.34
C ILE A 318 -3.12 2.60 12.81
N TRP A 319 -2.55 1.49 13.25
CA TRP A 319 -2.64 1.03 14.64
C TRP A 319 -1.26 1.02 15.29
N ASP A 320 -1.26 1.20 16.60
CA ASP A 320 -0.15 0.85 17.47
C ASP A 320 -0.19 -0.65 17.78
N VAL A 321 0.91 -1.34 17.56
CA VAL A 321 1.01 -2.80 17.69
C VAL A 321 0.87 -3.25 19.14
N ASP A 322 1.47 -2.51 20.08
CA ASP A 322 1.50 -2.88 21.49
C ASP A 322 0.14 -2.73 22.16
N SER A 323 -0.54 -1.60 21.92
CA SER A 323 -1.86 -1.33 22.50
C SER A 323 -3.02 -1.90 21.68
N GLY A 324 -2.82 -2.12 20.37
CA GLY A 324 -3.87 -2.48 19.41
C GLY A 324 -4.85 -1.35 19.10
N LYS A 325 -4.56 -0.12 19.53
CA LYS A 325 -5.44 1.03 19.31
C LYS A 325 -5.20 1.67 17.94
N ILE A 326 -6.25 2.21 17.35
CA ILE A 326 -6.15 3.04 16.16
C ILE A 326 -5.49 4.36 16.54
N LEU A 327 -4.34 4.65 15.92
CA LEU A 327 -3.65 5.94 16.04
C LEU A 327 -4.23 6.95 15.06
N TYR A 328 -4.41 6.53 13.82
CA TYR A 328 -4.89 7.39 12.75
C TYR A 328 -5.87 6.65 11.85
N LYS A 329 -6.88 7.36 11.39
CA LYS A 329 -7.71 6.98 10.26
C LYS A 329 -7.63 8.11 9.24
N LEU A 330 -6.84 7.88 8.17
CA LEU A 330 -6.48 8.90 7.20
C LEU A 330 -7.40 8.81 5.99
N PRO A 331 -8.35 9.74 5.81
CA PRO A 331 -9.13 9.87 4.61
C PRO A 331 -8.33 10.61 3.53
N GLY A 332 -8.74 10.53 2.28
CA GLY A 332 -8.14 11.33 1.20
C GLY A 332 -8.38 10.76 -0.18
N HIS A 333 -8.51 9.46 -0.30
CA HIS A 333 -8.83 8.80 -1.55
C HIS A 333 -10.31 8.84 -1.90
N LYS A 334 -10.62 8.71 -3.21
CA LYS A 334 -11.99 8.64 -3.73
C LYS A 334 -12.46 7.19 -3.93
N GLY A 335 -11.54 6.23 -3.92
CA GLY A 335 -11.78 4.80 -4.07
C GLY A 335 -11.18 3.98 -2.93
N THR A 336 -11.39 2.67 -2.94
CA THR A 336 -10.78 1.71 -2.03
C THR A 336 -9.27 1.86 -2.02
N VAL A 337 -8.66 1.90 -0.84
CA VAL A 337 -7.19 1.93 -0.70
C VAL A 337 -6.66 0.50 -0.78
N THR A 338 -5.98 0.19 -1.87
CA THR A 338 -5.52 -1.17 -2.20
C THR A 338 -4.17 -1.51 -1.63
N SER A 339 -3.28 -0.52 -1.56
CA SER A 339 -1.89 -0.73 -1.15
C SER A 339 -1.41 0.37 -0.23
N VAL A 340 -0.61 -0.04 0.75
CA VAL A 340 0.03 0.85 1.71
C VAL A 340 1.48 0.43 1.85
N ASP A 341 2.40 1.39 1.96
CA ASP A 341 3.79 1.15 2.33
C ASP A 341 4.32 2.29 3.20
N PHE A 342 5.29 1.99 4.06
CA PHE A 342 5.98 2.97 4.87
C PHE A 342 7.36 3.27 4.30
N HIS A 343 7.74 4.53 4.36
CA HIS A 343 9.08 4.95 3.99
C HIS A 343 10.13 4.28 4.90
N PRO A 344 11.29 3.85 4.34
CA PRO A 344 12.28 3.11 5.10
C PRO A 344 12.96 3.89 6.23
N LYS A 345 12.95 5.22 6.22
CA LYS A 345 13.70 6.06 7.16
C LYS A 345 12.89 7.19 7.79
N GLU A 346 11.92 7.73 7.10
CA GLU A 346 11.14 8.89 7.54
C GLU A 346 9.70 8.49 7.88
N PRO A 347 9.00 9.25 8.72
CA PRO A 347 7.62 8.97 9.08
C PRO A 347 6.65 9.37 7.96
N ILE A 348 6.82 8.76 6.80
CA ILE A 348 6.01 8.97 5.60
C ILE A 348 5.30 7.67 5.25
N ILE A 349 4.02 7.78 4.93
CA ILE A 349 3.20 6.70 4.43
C ILE A 349 2.85 6.95 2.97
N LEU A 350 2.94 5.90 2.15
CA LEU A 350 2.49 5.86 0.77
C LEU A 350 1.22 5.03 0.69
N THR A 351 0.23 5.53 -0.02
CA THR A 351 -1.03 4.83 -0.22
C THR A 351 -1.43 4.85 -1.69
N GLY A 352 -1.90 3.74 -2.20
CA GLY A 352 -2.42 3.60 -3.56
C GLY A 352 -3.88 3.17 -3.55
N SER A 353 -4.68 3.66 -4.49
CA SER A 353 -6.12 3.46 -4.49
C SER A 353 -6.68 3.07 -5.86
N LYS A 354 -7.87 2.50 -5.83
CA LYS A 354 -8.68 2.23 -7.03
C LYS A 354 -9.06 3.50 -7.81
N ASP A 355 -8.89 4.68 -7.23
CA ASP A 355 -9.10 5.95 -7.95
C ASP A 355 -7.98 6.32 -8.93
N GLY A 356 -6.96 5.46 -9.06
CA GLY A 356 -5.81 5.68 -9.94
C GLY A 356 -4.79 6.69 -9.39
N THR A 357 -4.90 7.08 -8.13
CA THR A 357 -3.99 8.02 -7.48
C THR A 357 -3.22 7.40 -6.33
N MET A 358 -2.04 7.95 -6.05
CA MET A 358 -1.30 7.69 -4.83
C MET A 358 -1.26 8.94 -3.96
N ILE A 359 -1.14 8.77 -2.66
CA ILE A 359 -0.96 9.85 -1.70
C ILE A 359 0.25 9.53 -0.82
N LEU A 360 1.14 10.53 -0.67
CA LEU A 360 2.15 10.56 0.37
C LEU A 360 1.60 11.36 1.54
N GLY A 361 1.67 10.80 2.73
CA GLY A 361 1.26 11.43 3.97
C GLY A 361 2.37 11.45 4.99
N GLU A 362 2.60 12.59 5.64
CA GLU A 362 3.47 12.67 6.81
C GLU A 362 2.68 12.23 8.05
N ILE A 363 3.24 11.34 8.83
CA ILE A 363 2.71 10.91 10.11
C ILE A 363 3.62 11.38 11.25
N GLU A 364 3.07 11.64 12.44
CA GLU A 364 3.91 12.02 13.57
C GLU A 364 4.87 10.88 13.93
N SER A 365 6.15 11.21 14.11
CA SER A 365 7.13 10.25 14.64
C SER A 365 6.90 10.07 16.14
N GLY A 366 6.74 8.82 16.58
CA GLY A 366 6.83 8.47 18.01
C GLY A 366 5.71 9.01 18.90
N VAL A 367 4.45 9.01 18.46
CA VAL A 367 3.32 9.25 19.37
C VAL A 367 3.25 8.10 20.38
N LYS A 368 3.73 8.34 21.59
CA LYS A 368 3.47 7.47 22.74
C LYS A 368 2.02 7.71 23.17
N VAL A 369 1.18 6.68 23.07
CA VAL A 369 -0.20 6.68 23.53
C VAL A 369 -0.27 6.28 25.00
#